data_1a7ac28faf1d58be34c64d26d5671d8f
#
_entry.id   1a7ac28faf1d58be34c64d26d5671d8f
#
_cell.length_a   1.000
_cell.length_b   1.000
_cell.length_c   1.000
_cell.angle_alpha   90.00
_cell.angle_beta   90.00
_cell.angle_gamma   90.00
#
_symmetry.space_group_name_H-M   'P 1'
#
loop_
_entity.id
_entity.type
_entity.pdbx_description
1 polymer ?
#
loop_
_entity_poly.entity_id
_entity_poly.type
_entity_poly.pdbx_seq_one_letter_code
_entity_poly.pdbx_strand_id
1 'polypeptide(L)'
;MPLRWIVAGRTCAQVQADIEAHLAIRPLPANVELVWSGRRVRIRVAGAGQSEFCLQLDPAGADTRIEETERRVALLHRPFVPRVEAALEDLLTGLGAVRAG
;
A
#
# COMPACT_ATOMS: atom_id res chain seq x y z
N MET A 1 11.43 -7.62 7.46
CA MET A 1 10.19 -7.53 8.27
C MET A 1 9.08 -6.95 7.41
N PRO A 2 7.89 -7.56 7.37
CA PRO A 2 6.77 -6.99 6.65
C PRO A 2 6.30 -5.68 7.31
N LEU A 3 5.86 -4.75 6.48
CA LEU A 3 5.32 -3.48 6.95
C LEU A 3 3.90 -3.68 7.46
N ARG A 4 3.54 -2.99 8.53
CA ARG A 4 2.21 -3.02 9.14
C ARG A 4 1.77 -1.63 9.55
N TRP A 5 0.47 -1.37 9.37
CA TRP A 5 -0.18 -0.12 9.79
C TRP A 5 -1.53 -0.42 10.41
N ILE A 6 -1.98 0.51 11.26
CA ILE A 6 -3.34 0.50 11.82
C ILE A 6 -4.02 1.82 11.45
N VAL A 7 -5.24 1.73 10.94
CA VAL A 7 -6.09 2.90 10.70
C VAL A 7 -7.23 2.85 11.69
N ALA A 8 -7.19 3.74 12.67
CA ALA A 8 -8.17 3.76 13.76
C ALA A 8 -9.53 4.30 13.28
N GLY A 9 -10.61 3.63 13.70
CA GLY A 9 -11.97 4.09 13.45
C GLY A 9 -12.43 4.03 12.00
N ARG A 10 -11.76 3.26 11.14
CA ARG A 10 -12.13 3.10 9.72
C ARG A 10 -12.30 1.64 9.36
N THR A 11 -13.33 1.32 8.58
CA THR A 11 -13.52 -0.03 8.05
C THR A 11 -12.60 -0.27 6.85
N CYS A 12 -12.42 -1.53 6.47
CA CYS A 12 -11.61 -1.87 5.28
C CYS A 12 -12.16 -1.19 4.02
N ALA A 13 -13.48 -1.14 3.85
CA ALA A 13 -14.12 -0.47 2.71
C ALA A 13 -13.85 1.04 2.72
N GLN A 14 -13.89 1.67 3.89
CA GLN A 14 -13.58 3.10 4.02
C GLN A 14 -12.11 3.37 3.71
N VAL A 15 -11.20 2.55 4.18
CA VAL A 15 -9.76 2.68 3.89
C VAL A 15 -9.51 2.55 2.39
N GLN A 16 -10.12 1.56 1.74
CA GLN A 16 -10.01 1.40 0.29
C GLN A 16 -10.52 2.63 -0.46
N ALA A 17 -11.69 3.13 -0.08
CA ALA A 17 -12.25 4.34 -0.68
C ALA A 17 -11.36 5.56 -0.45
N ASP A 18 -10.76 5.69 0.73
CA ASP A 18 -9.84 6.77 1.05
C ASP A 18 -8.57 6.72 0.19
N ILE A 19 -8.02 5.52 -0.04
CA ILE A 19 -6.86 5.33 -0.92
C ILE A 19 -7.22 5.74 -2.35
N GLU A 20 -8.35 5.28 -2.86
CA GLU A 20 -8.80 5.61 -4.21
C GLU A 20 -9.04 7.12 -4.37
N ALA A 21 -9.65 7.75 -3.38
CA ALA A 21 -9.89 9.19 -3.39
C ALA A 21 -8.56 9.99 -3.39
N HIS A 22 -7.59 9.55 -2.61
CA HIS A 22 -6.27 10.18 -2.57
C HIS A 22 -5.58 10.07 -3.94
N LEU A 23 -5.63 8.91 -4.57
CA LEU A 23 -5.01 8.67 -5.87
C LEU A 23 -5.73 9.39 -7.01
N ALA A 24 -7.00 9.73 -6.85
CA ALA A 24 -7.71 10.57 -7.82
C ALA A 24 -7.16 12.00 -7.83
N ILE A 25 -6.69 12.50 -6.68
CA ILE A 25 -6.12 13.84 -6.55
C ILE A 25 -4.63 13.83 -6.88
N ARG A 26 -3.92 12.79 -6.44
CA ARG A 26 -2.47 12.60 -6.67
C ARG A 26 -2.24 11.27 -7.36
N PRO A 27 -2.35 11.21 -8.70
CA PRO A 27 -2.20 9.97 -9.44
C PRO A 27 -0.80 9.37 -9.27
N LEU A 28 -0.74 8.05 -9.33
CA LEU A 28 0.52 7.33 -9.35
C LEU A 28 1.28 7.60 -10.66
N PRO A 29 2.61 7.45 -10.67
CA PRO A 29 3.38 7.44 -11.91
C PRO A 29 2.82 6.41 -12.89
N ALA A 30 3.00 6.65 -14.20
CA ALA A 30 2.43 5.80 -15.24
C ALA A 30 2.90 4.34 -15.18
N ASN A 31 4.06 4.10 -14.58
CA ASN A 31 4.63 2.76 -14.44
C ASN A 31 4.24 2.05 -13.14
N VAL A 32 3.35 2.65 -12.35
CA VAL A 32 2.87 2.08 -11.09
C VAL A 32 1.37 1.86 -11.18
N GLU A 33 0.91 0.67 -10.82
CA GLU A 33 -0.48 0.27 -10.91
C GLU A 33 -0.95 -0.38 -9.61
N LEU A 34 -2.15 -0.05 -9.15
CA LEU A 34 -2.82 -0.71 -8.05
C LEU A 34 -3.91 -1.62 -8.59
N VAL A 35 -3.90 -2.89 -8.17
CA VAL A 35 -4.92 -3.86 -8.56
C VAL A 35 -5.56 -4.41 -7.28
N TRP A 36 -6.85 -4.13 -7.10
CA TRP A 36 -7.62 -4.61 -5.96
C TRP A 36 -8.23 -5.99 -6.24
N SER A 37 -8.19 -6.85 -5.24
CA SER A 37 -8.86 -8.14 -5.25
C SER A 37 -9.44 -8.36 -3.85
N GLY A 38 -10.72 -8.05 -3.67
CA GLY A 38 -11.33 -8.04 -2.35
C GLY A 38 -10.63 -7.02 -1.45
N ARG A 39 -10.12 -7.47 -0.31
CA ARG A 39 -9.40 -6.64 0.66
C ARG A 39 -7.87 -6.67 0.46
N ARG A 40 -7.42 -7.21 -0.65
CA ARG A 40 -6.00 -7.25 -1.01
C ARG A 40 -5.72 -6.26 -2.13
N VAL A 41 -4.65 -5.50 -2.01
CA VAL A 41 -4.17 -4.63 -3.09
C VAL A 41 -2.79 -5.09 -3.52
N ARG A 42 -2.60 -5.19 -4.84
CA ARG A 42 -1.31 -5.48 -5.45
C ARG A 42 -0.80 -4.21 -6.10
N ILE A 43 0.39 -3.81 -5.71
CA ILE A 43 1.08 -2.65 -6.26
C ILE A 43 2.15 -3.17 -7.22
N ARG A 44 1.99 -2.87 -8.50
CA ARG A 44 2.92 -3.27 -9.55
C ARG A 44 3.75 -2.10 -10.01
N VAL A 45 5.06 -2.29 -10.06
CA VAL A 45 6.01 -1.30 -10.56
C VAL A 45 6.73 -1.90 -11.75
N ALA A 46 6.57 -1.28 -12.93
CA ALA A 46 7.17 -1.74 -14.18
C ALA A 46 8.33 -0.83 -14.61
N GLY A 47 9.26 -1.39 -15.38
CA GLY A 47 10.41 -0.66 -15.94
C GLY A 47 11.72 -1.38 -15.63
N ALA A 48 12.43 -1.87 -16.65
CA ALA A 48 13.63 -2.69 -16.50
C ALA A 48 13.41 -3.91 -15.59
N GLY A 49 12.23 -4.53 -15.70
CA GLY A 49 11.75 -5.61 -14.84
C GLY A 49 10.41 -5.24 -14.22
N GLN A 50 9.91 -6.09 -13.35
CA GLN A 50 8.62 -5.86 -12.69
C GLN A 50 8.74 -6.21 -11.20
N SER A 51 8.28 -5.31 -10.36
CA SER A 51 8.19 -5.52 -8.92
C SER A 51 6.74 -5.53 -8.47
N GLU A 52 6.42 -6.27 -7.42
CA GLU A 52 5.09 -6.35 -6.84
C GLU A 52 5.17 -6.26 -5.32
N PHE A 53 4.24 -5.50 -4.75
CA PHE A 53 4.05 -5.39 -3.31
C PHE A 53 2.58 -5.67 -3.03
N CYS A 54 2.29 -6.63 -2.17
CA CYS A 54 0.91 -6.97 -1.81
C CYS A 54 0.60 -6.55 -0.38
N LEU A 55 -0.49 -5.83 -0.22
CA LEU A 55 -1.00 -5.43 1.08
C LEU A 55 -2.36 -6.08 1.32
N GLN A 56 -2.58 -6.53 2.54
CA GLN A 56 -3.86 -7.10 2.98
C GLN A 56 -4.49 -6.18 4.01
N LEU A 57 -5.77 -5.85 3.81
CA LEU A 57 -6.57 -5.09 4.76
C LEU A 57 -7.43 -6.06 5.55
N ASP A 58 -7.33 -6.04 6.87
CA ASP A 58 -8.13 -6.89 7.74
C ASP A 58 -8.82 -6.06 8.82
N PRO A 59 -10.07 -6.40 9.16
CA PRO A 59 -10.75 -5.74 10.27
C PRO A 59 -10.06 -6.10 11.59
N ALA A 60 -9.88 -5.09 12.44
CA ALA A 60 -9.30 -5.23 13.76
C ALA A 60 -10.18 -4.47 14.76
N GLY A 61 -11.33 -5.10 15.13
CA GLY A 61 -12.36 -4.41 15.90
C GLY A 61 -12.98 -3.28 15.08
N ALA A 62 -12.96 -2.06 15.62
CA ALA A 62 -13.44 -0.86 14.91
C ALA A 62 -12.38 -0.27 13.97
N ASP A 63 -11.19 -0.85 13.94
CA ASP A 63 -10.05 -0.35 13.16
C ASP A 63 -9.78 -1.26 11.96
N THR A 64 -8.87 -0.84 11.10
CA THR A 64 -8.37 -1.66 9.99
C THR A 64 -6.87 -1.84 10.13
N ARG A 65 -6.43 -3.09 10.05
CA ARG A 65 -5.02 -3.43 9.99
C ARG A 65 -4.61 -3.60 8.53
N ILE A 66 -3.51 -2.97 8.16
CA ILE A 66 -2.89 -3.11 6.84
C ILE A 66 -1.56 -3.83 7.04
N GLU A 67 -1.35 -4.92 6.31
CA GLU A 67 -0.15 -5.72 6.44
C GLU A 67 0.40 -6.08 5.08
N GLU A 68 1.71 -5.91 4.89
CA GLU A 68 2.40 -6.39 3.71
C GLU A 68 2.52 -7.91 3.78
N THR A 69 1.93 -8.62 2.81
CA THR A 69 1.89 -10.08 2.80
C THR A 69 2.87 -10.69 1.82
N GLU A 70 3.24 -9.97 0.76
CA GLU A 70 4.13 -10.50 -0.26
C GLU A 70 4.91 -9.36 -0.90
N ARG A 71 6.15 -9.64 -1.25
CA ARG A 71 7.02 -8.68 -1.93
C ARG A 71 7.89 -9.42 -2.94
N ARG A 72 7.86 -8.97 -4.19
CA ARG A 72 8.77 -9.40 -5.24
C ARG A 72 9.44 -8.18 -5.81
N VAL A 73 10.75 -8.10 -5.71
CA VAL A 73 11.51 -6.94 -6.17
C VAL A 73 12.47 -7.36 -7.28
N ALA A 74 12.31 -6.76 -8.46
CA ALA A 74 13.25 -6.94 -9.56
C ALA A 74 14.63 -6.45 -9.14
N LEU A 75 15.68 -7.13 -9.61
CA LEU A 75 17.05 -6.82 -9.21
C LEU A 75 17.41 -5.33 -9.41
N LEU A 76 17.02 -4.77 -10.56
CA LEU A 76 17.29 -3.36 -10.88
C LEU A 76 16.42 -2.38 -10.09
N HIS A 77 15.37 -2.84 -9.43
CA HIS A 77 14.50 -2.02 -8.61
C HIS A 77 14.96 -1.93 -7.14
N ARG A 78 15.85 -2.79 -6.71
CA ARG A 78 16.31 -2.84 -5.30
C ARG A 78 16.77 -1.50 -4.73
N PRO A 79 17.53 -0.68 -5.47
CA PRO A 79 17.95 0.63 -4.97
C PRO A 79 16.79 1.60 -4.74
N PHE A 80 15.62 1.34 -5.34
CA PHE A 80 14.45 2.22 -5.24
C PHE A 80 13.45 1.77 -4.18
N VAL A 81 13.65 0.59 -3.56
CA VAL A 81 12.75 0.07 -2.53
C VAL A 81 12.52 1.07 -1.39
N PRO A 82 13.54 1.75 -0.84
CA PRO A 82 13.30 2.76 0.19
C PRO A 82 12.37 3.90 -0.25
N ARG A 83 12.38 4.26 -1.52
CA ARG A 83 11.48 5.29 -2.06
C ARG A 83 10.05 4.79 -2.15
N VAL A 84 9.86 3.53 -2.53
CA VAL A 84 8.53 2.90 -2.57
C VAL A 84 7.97 2.80 -1.17
N GLU A 85 8.78 2.36 -0.21
CA GLU A 85 8.37 2.28 1.19
C GLU A 85 8.01 3.65 1.76
N ALA A 86 8.79 4.69 1.45
CA ALA A 86 8.51 6.05 1.88
C ALA A 86 7.21 6.57 1.26
N ALA A 87 6.95 6.28 -0.01
CA ALA A 87 5.72 6.67 -0.69
C ALA A 87 4.49 5.99 -0.08
N LEU A 88 4.59 4.70 0.26
CA LEU A 88 3.53 3.98 0.97
C LEU A 88 3.29 4.57 2.36
N GLU A 89 4.34 4.86 3.09
CA GLU A 89 4.26 5.49 4.40
C GLU A 89 3.54 6.85 4.31
N ASP A 90 3.93 7.70 3.36
CA ASP A 90 3.31 9.01 3.17
C ASP A 90 1.83 8.89 2.80
N LEU A 91 1.49 7.98 1.89
CA LEU A 91 0.11 7.73 1.50
C LEU A 91 -0.73 7.29 2.70
N LEU A 92 -0.29 6.26 3.40
CA LEU A 92 -1.05 5.67 4.50
C LEU A 92 -1.11 6.59 5.73
N THR A 93 -0.02 7.28 6.04
CA THR A 93 0.01 8.27 7.12
C THR A 93 -0.95 9.43 6.81
N GLY A 94 -1.03 9.87 5.55
CA GLY A 94 -1.97 10.88 5.11
C GLY A 94 -3.44 10.46 5.28
N LEU A 95 -3.71 9.15 5.34
CA LEU A 95 -5.05 8.60 5.59
C LEU A 95 -5.32 8.33 7.08
N GLY A 96 -4.38 8.69 7.95
CA GLY A 96 -4.52 8.46 9.38
C GLY A 96 -3.94 7.14 9.88
N ALA A 97 -3.22 6.40 9.03
CA ALA A 97 -2.57 5.17 9.45
C ALA A 97 -1.37 5.45 10.35
N VAL A 98 -1.17 4.58 11.33
CA VAL A 98 -0.02 4.62 12.22
C VAL A 98 0.77 3.34 12.04
N ARG A 99 2.07 3.45 11.92
CA ARG A 99 2.96 2.31 11.76
C ARG A 99 2.89 1.41 12.99
N ALA A 100 2.68 0.11 12.79
CA ALA A 100 2.52 -0.86 13.88
C ALA A 100 3.62 -1.92 13.82
N GLY A 101 4.72 -1.63 14.39
CA GLY A 101 5.84 -2.56 14.51
C GLY A 101 6.90 -2.44 13.45
#